data_46cebe5722ab8755da1c5fdc3cc8d63c
#
_entry.id   46cebe5722ab8755da1c5fdc3cc8d63c
#
_cell.length_a   1.000
_cell.length_b   1.000
_cell.length_c   1.000
_cell.angle_alpha   90.00
_cell.angle_beta   90.00
_cell.angle_gamma   90.00
#
_symmetry.space_group_name_H-M   'P 1'
#
loop_
_entity.id
_entity.type
_entity.pdbx_description
1 polymer ?
#
loop_
_entity_poly.entity_id
_entity_poly.type
_entity_poly.pdbx_seq_one_letter_code
_entity_poly.pdbx_strand_id
1 'polypeptide(L)'
;MLKNIPPILSPELLKVLCEMGHGDEIILADGNFPAESIGKDAIVIRADGHGTVELLEAILQFLPLDQYVEKPVALMKVVDGDPCKPTIWDSYKQKLNESGNDSTKIEMVERFAFYERAHHAYAIIATGESAIYANVLLKKGVVQ
;
A
#
# COMPACT_ATOMS: atom_id res chain seq x y z
N MET A 1 3.21 10.95 21.34
CA MET A 1 2.93 9.53 21.04
C MET A 1 1.58 9.12 21.62
N LEU A 2 0.87 8.23 20.96
CA LEU A 2 -0.40 7.69 21.42
C LEU A 2 -0.21 6.26 21.94
N LYS A 3 -0.99 5.88 22.96
CA LYS A 3 -0.99 4.49 23.44
C LYS A 3 -1.59 3.57 22.37
N ASN A 4 -1.03 2.38 22.21
CA ASN A 4 -1.52 1.34 21.31
C ASN A 4 -1.47 1.68 19.82
N ILE A 5 -0.82 2.77 19.44
CA ILE A 5 -0.57 3.13 18.05
C ILE A 5 0.89 2.82 17.73
N PRO A 6 1.17 2.02 16.69
CA PRO A 6 2.54 1.76 16.27
C PRO A 6 3.28 3.05 15.95
N PRO A 7 4.48 3.29 16.53
CA PRO A 7 5.23 4.53 16.31
C PRO A 7 5.60 4.80 14.85
N ILE A 8 5.65 3.76 14.03
CA ILE A 8 5.91 3.88 12.59
C ILE A 8 4.82 4.69 11.86
N LEU A 9 3.60 4.73 12.42
CA LEU A 9 2.52 5.55 11.88
C LEU A 9 2.73 7.00 12.33
N SER A 10 3.32 7.80 11.44
CA SER A 10 3.55 9.23 11.68
C SER A 10 2.22 9.98 11.86
N PRO A 11 2.23 11.17 12.50
CA PRO A 11 1.03 12.01 12.59
C PRO A 11 0.39 12.29 11.22
N GLU A 12 1.19 12.55 10.20
CA GLU A 12 0.70 12.74 8.83
C GLU A 12 0.00 11.49 8.29
N LEU A 13 0.59 10.32 8.49
CA LEU A 13 0.00 9.07 8.02
C LEU A 13 -1.30 8.75 8.76
N LEU A 14 -1.32 8.95 10.08
CA LEU A 14 -2.55 8.79 10.88
C LEU A 14 -3.66 9.71 10.39
N LYS A 15 -3.32 10.98 10.12
CA LYS A 15 -4.26 11.95 9.56
C LYS A 15 -4.86 11.44 8.24
N VAL A 16 -4.02 10.99 7.33
CA VAL A 16 -4.43 10.44 6.02
C VAL A 16 -5.36 9.25 6.20
N LEU A 17 -4.98 8.27 7.05
CA LEU A 17 -5.83 7.10 7.30
C LEU A 17 -7.19 7.47 7.87
N CYS A 18 -7.25 8.49 8.74
CA CYS A 18 -8.50 9.01 9.29
C CYS A 18 -9.37 9.72 8.25
N GLU A 19 -8.75 10.46 7.34
CA GLU A 19 -9.45 11.25 6.32
C GLU A 19 -9.96 10.42 5.15
N MET A 20 -9.29 9.30 4.84
CA MET A 20 -9.70 8.43 3.74
C MET A 20 -11.13 7.93 3.92
N GLY A 21 -11.92 8.02 2.87
CA GLY A 21 -13.28 7.48 2.81
C GLY A 21 -13.35 6.12 2.13
N HIS A 22 -14.55 5.56 2.07
CA HIS A 22 -14.80 4.30 1.38
C HIS A 22 -14.41 4.39 -0.09
N GLY A 23 -13.61 3.46 -0.56
CA GLY A 23 -13.14 3.39 -1.93
C GLY A 23 -11.86 4.18 -2.22
N ASP A 24 -11.41 5.04 -1.30
CA ASP A 24 -10.11 5.70 -1.47
C ASP A 24 -8.97 4.69 -1.44
N GLU A 25 -7.92 4.99 -2.21
CA GLU A 25 -6.78 4.10 -2.35
C GLU A 25 -5.51 4.73 -1.78
N ILE A 26 -4.70 3.91 -1.11
CA ILE A 26 -3.39 4.28 -0.60
C ILE A 26 -2.34 3.32 -1.15
N ILE A 27 -1.17 3.86 -1.53
CA ILE A 27 -0.08 3.08 -2.08
C ILE A 27 1.10 3.12 -1.11
N LEU A 28 1.62 1.94 -0.76
CA LEU A 28 2.93 1.80 -0.14
C LEU A 28 3.92 1.53 -1.28
N ALA A 29 4.78 2.49 -1.54
CA ALA A 29 5.67 2.48 -2.69
C ALA A 29 7.09 2.09 -2.27
N ASP A 30 7.75 1.28 -3.10
CA ASP A 30 9.16 0.94 -2.89
C ASP A 30 10.08 2.14 -3.16
N GLY A 31 11.37 1.99 -2.84
CA GLY A 31 12.35 3.08 -2.93
C GLY A 31 12.63 3.57 -4.35
N ASN A 32 12.21 2.83 -5.37
CA ASN A 32 12.38 3.19 -6.79
C ASN A 32 11.10 3.76 -7.42
N PHE A 33 9.97 3.71 -6.71
CA PHE A 33 8.71 4.22 -7.23
C PHE A 33 8.78 5.76 -7.40
N PRO A 34 8.35 6.30 -8.53
CA PRO A 34 8.39 7.76 -8.78
C PRO A 34 7.26 8.49 -8.03
N ALA A 35 7.27 8.41 -6.69
CA ALA A 35 6.19 8.90 -5.84
C ALA A 35 5.90 10.39 -6.01
N GLU A 36 6.95 11.21 -6.09
CA GLU A 36 6.78 12.67 -6.18
C GLU A 36 6.24 13.11 -7.54
N SER A 37 6.70 12.49 -8.63
CA SER A 37 6.24 12.86 -9.97
C SER A 37 4.84 12.32 -10.29
N ILE A 38 4.54 11.09 -9.88
CA ILE A 38 3.22 10.48 -10.08
C ILE A 38 2.21 11.05 -9.09
N GLY A 39 2.64 11.31 -7.86
CA GLY A 39 1.78 11.77 -6.78
C GLY A 39 1.54 13.28 -6.72
N LYS A 40 1.71 14.02 -7.83
CA LYS A 40 1.49 15.48 -7.82
C LYS A 40 0.11 15.91 -7.35
N ASP A 41 -0.90 15.11 -7.63
CA ASP A 41 -2.29 15.35 -7.22
C ASP A 41 -2.70 14.48 -6.03
N ALA A 42 -1.77 13.73 -5.44
CA ALA A 42 -1.97 12.92 -4.25
C ALA A 42 -1.19 13.50 -3.06
N ILE A 43 -1.52 13.03 -1.86
CA ILE A 43 -0.72 13.33 -0.68
C ILE A 43 0.48 12.36 -0.68
N VAL A 44 1.69 12.88 -0.77
CA VAL A 44 2.91 12.06 -0.67
C VAL A 44 3.48 12.17 0.74
N ILE A 45 3.64 11.06 1.40
CA ILE A 45 4.23 10.97 2.74
C ILE A 45 5.57 10.23 2.63
N ARG A 46 6.64 10.87 3.12
CA ARG A 46 7.97 10.27 3.15
C ARG A 46 8.12 9.33 4.35
N ALA A 47 8.61 8.12 4.07
CA ALA A 47 8.94 7.11 5.08
C ALA A 47 10.22 6.37 4.67
N ASP A 48 11.23 7.11 4.26
CA ASP A 48 12.46 6.59 3.64
C ASP A 48 13.25 5.62 4.54
N GLY A 49 13.10 5.74 5.85
CA GLY A 49 13.77 4.86 6.81
C GLY A 49 13.05 3.54 7.09
N HIS A 50 11.93 3.26 6.42
CA HIS A 50 11.07 2.12 6.70
C HIS A 50 10.83 1.27 5.46
N GLY A 51 10.62 -0.04 5.69
CA GLY A 51 10.22 -0.97 4.64
C GLY A 51 8.69 -1.06 4.51
N THR A 52 8.25 -1.62 3.39
CA THR A 52 6.81 -1.73 3.10
C THR A 52 6.10 -2.76 3.97
N VAL A 53 6.76 -3.85 4.36
CA VAL A 53 6.14 -4.92 5.15
C VAL A 53 5.73 -4.42 6.54
N GLU A 54 6.63 -3.73 7.23
CA GLU A 54 6.34 -3.19 8.57
C GLU A 54 5.25 -2.11 8.53
N LEU A 55 5.25 -1.28 7.48
CA LEU A 55 4.20 -0.28 7.27
C LEU A 55 2.86 -0.92 6.96
N LEU A 56 2.84 -1.92 6.11
CA LEU A 56 1.62 -2.68 5.80
C LEU A 56 1.01 -3.30 7.06
N GLU A 57 1.83 -3.96 7.88
CA GLU A 57 1.40 -4.54 9.15
C GLU A 57 0.75 -3.50 10.07
N ALA A 58 1.39 -2.34 10.21
CA ALA A 58 0.87 -1.27 11.05
C ALA A 58 -0.44 -0.68 10.51
N ILE A 59 -0.52 -0.42 9.20
CA ILE A 59 -1.70 0.15 8.56
C ILE A 59 -2.90 -0.80 8.65
N LEU A 60 -2.69 -2.09 8.44
CA LEU A 60 -3.77 -3.09 8.47
C LEU A 60 -4.44 -3.24 9.84
N GLN A 61 -3.81 -2.73 10.92
CA GLN A 61 -4.45 -2.70 12.23
C GLN A 61 -5.61 -1.69 12.30
N PHE A 62 -5.64 -0.71 11.41
CA PHE A 62 -6.58 0.42 11.47
C PHE A 62 -7.39 0.60 10.20
N LEU A 63 -6.85 0.22 9.05
CA LEU A 63 -7.49 0.40 7.76
C LEU A 63 -8.28 -0.85 7.37
N PRO A 64 -9.64 -0.77 7.35
CA PRO A 64 -10.42 -1.88 6.81
C PRO A 64 -10.24 -1.94 5.29
N LEU A 65 -10.06 -3.12 4.73
CA LEU A 65 -10.05 -3.32 3.29
C LEU A 65 -11.46 -3.43 2.75
N ASP A 66 -11.65 -2.95 1.53
CA ASP A 66 -12.98 -2.89 0.90
C ASP A 66 -13.54 -4.28 0.64
N GLN A 67 -14.68 -4.59 1.23
CA GLN A 67 -15.39 -5.86 1.07
C GLN A 67 -16.42 -5.84 -0.07
N TYR A 68 -16.68 -4.67 -0.65
CA TYR A 68 -17.63 -4.51 -1.75
C TYR A 68 -16.98 -4.72 -3.12
N VAL A 69 -15.66 -4.84 -3.19
CA VAL A 69 -14.92 -5.21 -4.40
C VAL A 69 -14.32 -6.59 -4.24
N GLU A 70 -14.12 -7.27 -5.36
CA GLU A 70 -13.55 -8.63 -5.35
C GLU A 70 -12.10 -8.64 -4.86
N LYS A 71 -11.30 -7.66 -5.27
CA LYS A 71 -9.87 -7.59 -4.98
C LYS A 71 -9.47 -6.20 -4.47
N PRO A 72 -9.48 -5.98 -3.14
CA PRO A 72 -9.16 -4.67 -2.56
C PRO A 72 -7.66 -4.38 -2.45
N VAL A 73 -6.81 -5.32 -2.81
CA VAL A 73 -5.35 -5.18 -2.82
C VAL A 73 -4.85 -5.32 -4.25
N ALA A 74 -3.90 -4.48 -4.65
CA ALA A 74 -3.25 -4.60 -5.94
C ALA A 74 -1.73 -4.58 -5.79
N LEU A 75 -1.06 -5.40 -6.60
CA LEU A 75 0.39 -5.43 -6.76
C LEU A 75 0.74 -5.11 -8.21
N MET A 76 1.89 -4.47 -8.42
CA MET A 76 2.39 -4.24 -9.77
C MET A 76 2.94 -5.55 -10.33
N LYS A 77 2.37 -6.00 -11.43
CA LYS A 77 2.80 -7.21 -12.15
C LYS A 77 4.24 -7.05 -12.63
N VAL A 78 5.01 -8.12 -12.50
CA VAL A 78 6.37 -8.18 -13.07
C VAL A 78 6.28 -8.00 -14.58
N VAL A 79 7.11 -7.12 -15.12
CA VAL A 79 7.17 -6.82 -16.57
C VAL A 79 7.57 -8.07 -17.35
N ASP A 80 6.94 -8.30 -18.49
CA ASP A 80 7.27 -9.45 -19.35
C ASP A 80 8.74 -9.44 -19.73
N GLY A 81 9.40 -10.58 -19.57
CA GLY A 81 10.83 -10.76 -19.83
C GLY A 81 11.75 -10.45 -18.64
N ASP A 82 11.23 -9.86 -17.56
CA ASP A 82 11.98 -9.68 -16.32
C ASP A 82 12.01 -11.01 -15.54
N PRO A 83 13.19 -11.54 -15.19
CA PRO A 83 13.29 -12.80 -14.44
C PRO A 83 12.97 -12.66 -12.95
N CYS A 84 12.64 -11.47 -12.46
CA CYS A 84 12.38 -11.21 -11.05
C CYS A 84 11.22 -12.07 -10.52
N LYS A 85 11.44 -12.68 -9.35
CA LYS A 85 10.42 -13.39 -8.56
C LYS A 85 10.30 -12.70 -7.20
N PRO A 86 9.37 -11.74 -7.04
CA PRO A 86 9.30 -10.93 -5.82
C PRO A 86 8.89 -11.77 -4.61
N THR A 87 9.85 -12.13 -3.78
CA THR A 87 9.61 -12.91 -2.53
C THR A 87 8.87 -12.08 -1.49
N ILE A 88 8.95 -10.74 -1.57
CA ILE A 88 8.25 -9.84 -0.65
C ILE A 88 6.73 -10.00 -0.73
N TRP A 89 6.19 -10.46 -1.85
CA TRP A 89 4.76 -10.71 -1.99
C TRP A 89 4.25 -11.80 -1.02
N ASP A 90 5.09 -12.78 -0.67
CA ASP A 90 4.74 -13.79 0.33
C ASP A 90 4.61 -13.15 1.71
N SER A 91 5.48 -12.19 2.02
CA SER A 91 5.37 -11.41 3.27
C SER A 91 4.08 -10.59 3.31
N TYR A 92 3.68 -9.98 2.20
CA TYR A 92 2.41 -9.25 2.11
C TYR A 92 1.20 -10.16 2.34
N LYS A 93 1.20 -11.34 1.71
CA LYS A 93 0.13 -12.33 1.91
C LYS A 93 0.05 -12.78 3.37
N GLN A 94 1.20 -12.99 4.01
CA GLN A 94 1.25 -13.32 5.43
C GLN A 94 0.62 -12.23 6.30
N LYS A 95 0.98 -10.96 6.07
CA LYS A 95 0.42 -9.83 6.84
C LYS A 95 -1.08 -9.64 6.60
N LEU A 96 -1.53 -9.85 5.39
CA LEU A 96 -2.97 -9.84 5.07
C LEU A 96 -3.70 -10.93 5.86
N ASN A 97 -3.20 -12.16 5.86
CA ASN A 97 -3.82 -13.27 6.60
C ASN A 97 -3.81 -13.02 8.12
N GLU A 98 -2.69 -12.55 8.67
CA GLU A 98 -2.56 -12.23 10.11
C GLU A 98 -3.55 -11.14 10.55
N SER A 99 -3.91 -10.23 9.66
CA SER A 99 -4.87 -9.14 9.94
C SER A 99 -6.33 -9.53 9.66
N GLY A 100 -6.59 -10.80 9.33
CA GLY A 100 -7.93 -11.29 9.07
C GLY A 100 -8.45 -11.03 7.65
N ASN A 101 -7.57 -10.63 6.73
CA ASN A 101 -7.92 -10.41 5.32
C ASN A 101 -7.61 -11.66 4.49
N ASP A 102 -8.30 -11.80 3.36
CA ASP A 102 -8.09 -12.90 2.42
C ASP A 102 -6.95 -12.55 1.46
N SER A 103 -5.80 -13.20 1.65
CA SER A 103 -4.60 -12.97 0.82
C SER A 103 -4.72 -13.48 -0.62
N THR A 104 -5.81 -14.16 -0.98
CA THR A 104 -6.08 -14.55 -2.37
C THR A 104 -6.73 -13.43 -3.18
N LYS A 105 -7.25 -12.40 -2.51
CA LYS A 105 -7.94 -11.26 -3.15
C LYS A 105 -6.97 -10.15 -3.53
N ILE A 106 -5.96 -10.50 -4.31
CA ILE A 106 -4.93 -9.59 -4.82
C ILE A 106 -5.03 -9.52 -6.33
N GLU A 107 -5.15 -8.30 -6.85
CA GLU A 107 -5.12 -8.00 -8.27
C GLU A 107 -3.67 -7.75 -8.72
N MET A 108 -3.28 -8.36 -9.83
CA MET A 108 -2.01 -8.06 -10.48
C MET A 108 -2.25 -7.03 -11.58
N VAL A 109 -1.63 -5.86 -11.43
CA VAL A 109 -1.85 -4.71 -12.32
C VAL A 109 -0.59 -4.44 -13.12
N GLU A 110 -0.74 -4.31 -14.44
CA GLU A 110 0.36 -3.94 -15.33
C GLU A 110 0.98 -2.60 -14.91
N ARG A 111 2.29 -2.43 -15.12
CA ARG A 111 3.08 -1.30 -14.63
C ARG A 111 2.45 0.07 -14.90
N PHE A 112 2.10 0.36 -16.15
CA PHE A 112 1.57 1.67 -16.51
C PHE A 112 0.13 1.87 -16.04
N ALA A 113 -0.66 0.81 -15.98
CA ALA A 113 -1.99 0.85 -15.37
C ALA A 113 -1.90 1.08 -13.85
N PHE A 114 -0.87 0.54 -13.20
CA PHE A 114 -0.61 0.81 -11.79
C PHE A 114 -0.25 2.28 -11.56
N TYR A 115 0.62 2.86 -12.40
CA TYR A 115 0.95 4.29 -12.35
C TYR A 115 -0.29 5.17 -12.58
N GLU A 116 -1.16 4.79 -13.50
CA GLU A 116 -2.41 5.52 -13.74
C GLU A 116 -3.32 5.50 -12.50
N ARG A 117 -3.47 4.35 -11.84
CA ARG A 117 -4.18 4.27 -10.55
C ARG A 117 -3.51 5.12 -9.48
N ALA A 118 -2.19 5.15 -9.45
CA ALA A 118 -1.43 5.96 -8.50
C ALA A 118 -1.68 7.46 -8.67
N HIS A 119 -1.89 7.94 -9.89
CA HIS A 119 -2.27 9.33 -10.13
C HIS A 119 -3.58 9.73 -9.43
N HIS A 120 -4.48 8.80 -9.23
CA HIS A 120 -5.79 9.01 -8.61
C HIS A 120 -5.83 8.55 -7.14
N ALA A 121 -4.74 8.04 -6.60
CA ALA A 121 -4.68 7.61 -5.20
C ALA A 121 -4.85 8.80 -4.25
N TYR A 122 -5.47 8.54 -3.10
CA TYR A 122 -5.56 9.54 -2.03
C TYR A 122 -4.19 9.90 -1.48
N ALA A 123 -3.36 8.89 -1.25
CA ALA A 123 -2.00 9.07 -0.74
C ALA A 123 -1.04 8.02 -1.29
N ILE A 124 0.23 8.40 -1.35
CA ILE A 124 1.36 7.53 -1.68
C ILE A 124 2.39 7.66 -0.56
N ILE A 125 2.73 6.53 0.05
CA ILE A 125 3.77 6.46 1.08
C ILE A 125 5.07 6.06 0.40
N ALA A 126 6.01 6.99 0.31
CA ALA A 126 7.32 6.76 -0.28
C ALA A 126 8.26 6.15 0.75
N THR A 127 8.52 4.85 0.64
CA THR A 127 9.35 4.10 1.59
C THR A 127 10.79 3.93 1.13
N GLY A 128 11.64 3.41 2.03
CA GLY A 128 13.00 2.99 1.72
C GLY A 128 13.10 1.51 1.33
N GLU A 129 11.99 0.86 0.93
CA GLU A 129 12.00 -0.55 0.55
C GLU A 129 12.91 -0.79 -0.66
N SER A 130 13.89 -1.68 -0.48
CA SER A 130 14.87 -1.99 -1.53
C SER A 130 14.41 -3.10 -2.48
N ALA A 131 13.41 -3.90 -2.09
CA ALA A 131 12.86 -4.91 -2.97
C ALA A 131 12.14 -4.26 -4.15
N ILE A 132 12.38 -4.79 -5.34
CA ILE A 132 11.70 -4.34 -6.56
C ILE A 132 10.32 -5.01 -6.67
N TYR A 133 9.38 -4.38 -7.37
CA TYR A 133 7.98 -4.81 -7.46
C TYR A 133 7.28 -4.90 -6.09
N ALA A 134 7.73 -4.08 -5.15
CA ALA A 134 7.22 -4.07 -3.78
C ALA A 134 6.08 -3.07 -3.55
N ASN A 135 5.60 -2.43 -4.61
CA ASN A 135 4.49 -1.48 -4.52
C ASN A 135 3.18 -2.20 -4.25
N VAL A 136 2.49 -1.80 -3.20
CA VAL A 136 1.20 -2.38 -2.83
C VAL A 136 0.15 -1.29 -2.67
N LEU A 137 -1.00 -1.49 -3.32
CA LEU A 137 -2.14 -0.61 -3.26
C LEU A 137 -3.23 -1.24 -2.41
N LEU A 138 -3.80 -0.45 -1.50
CA LEU A 138 -4.90 -0.85 -0.63
C LEU A 138 -6.11 0.03 -0.90
N LYS A 139 -7.28 -0.59 -1.12
CA LYS A 139 -8.56 0.12 -1.22
C LYS A 139 -9.27 0.07 0.12
N LYS A 140 -9.60 1.25 0.66
CA LYS A 140 -10.26 1.37 1.96
C LYS A 140 -11.72 0.95 1.88
N GLY A 141 -12.12 0.14 2.86
CA GLY A 141 -13.50 -0.26 3.08
C GLY A 141 -14.19 0.57 4.16
N VAL A 142 -15.20 -0.03 4.77
CA VAL A 142 -16.01 0.59 5.82
C VAL A 142 -15.78 -0.09 7.15
N VAL A 143 -15.85 0.68 8.23
CA VAL A 143 -15.89 0.17 9.61
C VAL A 143 -17.36 -0.03 9.97
N GLN A 144 -17.70 -1.23 10.44
CA GLN A 144 -19.06 -1.57 10.88
C GLN A 144 -19.10 -1.75 12.39
#